data_93e01c49315a57537b1b5deef72ae15a
#
_entry.id   93e01c49315a57537b1b5deef72ae15a
#
_cell.length_a   1.000
_cell.length_b   1.000
_cell.length_c   1.000
_cell.angle_alpha   90.00
_cell.angle_beta   90.00
_cell.angle_gamma   90.00
#
_symmetry.space_group_name_H-M   'P 1'
#
loop_
_entity.id
_entity.type
_entity.pdbx_description
1 polymer ?
#
loop_
_entity_poly.entity_id
_entity_poly.type
_entity_poly.pdbx_seq_one_letter_code
_entity_poly.pdbx_strand_id
1 'polypeptide(L)'
;METKKIFDHYKAILDEMLEKSYYRYFLQNPNTDTDNSLTPMTDVNLYFGATRCAIVDRTYPYVAKFTIEQDESPVDPCEREERSYLNAVKAKLDYLFCECEFLGVYEKRFMWYAAYDIDHQGIEVWDDAELNWMREIEASCSKRMITVRLPLFGYRRADEFEFTIGDRFTEKEVEICHSKHSPVTERMCYLGVYVLRQYGEDALDQLCSFCMEEDINDIHGGNIGWVDGKLVLIDYAGYN
;
A
#
# COMPACT_ATOMS: atom_id res chain seq x y z
N MET A 1 -7.72 -9.54 13.92
CA MET A 1 -8.40 -9.19 12.63
C MET A 1 -9.27 -10.36 12.19
N GLU A 2 -10.44 -10.15 11.59
CA GLU A 2 -11.25 -11.25 11.04
C GLU A 2 -10.78 -11.56 9.60
N THR A 3 -9.58 -12.08 9.46
CA THR A 3 -8.81 -12.32 8.24
C THR A 3 -9.65 -12.82 7.07
N LYS A 4 -10.47 -13.85 7.31
CA LYS A 4 -11.30 -14.41 6.24
C LYS A 4 -12.32 -13.41 5.69
N LYS A 5 -12.96 -12.60 6.53
CA LYS A 5 -13.94 -11.61 6.06
C LYS A 5 -13.29 -10.52 5.22
N ILE A 6 -12.08 -10.09 5.61
CA ILE A 6 -11.31 -9.12 4.86
C ILE A 6 -10.90 -9.70 3.51
N PHE A 7 -10.40 -10.93 3.50
CA PHE A 7 -10.06 -11.64 2.27
C PHE A 7 -11.27 -11.76 1.32
N ASP A 8 -12.42 -12.24 1.83
CA ASP A 8 -13.63 -12.45 1.02
C ASP A 8 -14.14 -11.11 0.45
N HIS A 9 -14.02 -10.01 1.21
CA HIS A 9 -14.38 -8.67 0.77
C HIS A 9 -13.51 -8.22 -0.43
N TYR A 10 -12.20 -8.26 -0.29
CA TYR A 10 -11.28 -7.84 -1.35
C TYR A 10 -11.23 -8.81 -2.53
N LYS A 11 -11.48 -10.09 -2.28
CA LYS A 11 -11.68 -11.07 -3.35
C LYS A 11 -12.88 -10.69 -4.23
N ALA A 12 -14.00 -10.26 -3.65
CA ALA A 12 -15.17 -9.84 -4.42
C ALA A 12 -14.87 -8.60 -5.27
N ILE A 13 -14.12 -7.63 -4.74
CA ILE A 13 -13.68 -6.45 -5.48
C ILE A 13 -12.79 -6.86 -6.67
N LEU A 14 -11.79 -7.70 -6.43
CA LEU A 14 -10.89 -8.20 -7.49
C LEU A 14 -11.64 -9.03 -8.55
N ASP A 15 -12.61 -9.84 -8.12
CA ASP A 15 -13.44 -10.61 -9.03
C ASP A 15 -14.23 -9.67 -9.98
N GLU A 16 -14.85 -8.64 -9.45
CA GLU A 16 -15.57 -7.65 -10.24
C GLU A 16 -14.62 -6.87 -11.19
N MET A 17 -13.47 -6.45 -10.68
CA MET A 17 -12.47 -5.76 -11.49
C MET A 17 -12.01 -6.62 -12.68
N LEU A 18 -11.72 -7.91 -12.46
CA LEU A 18 -11.27 -8.82 -13.49
C LEU A 18 -12.36 -9.23 -14.49
N GLU A 19 -13.62 -9.11 -14.14
CA GLU A 19 -14.73 -9.36 -15.06
C GLU A 19 -14.88 -8.26 -16.09
N LYS A 20 -14.43 -7.05 -15.79
CA LYS A 20 -14.42 -5.92 -16.72
C LYS A 20 -13.12 -5.92 -17.51
N SER A 21 -13.23 -5.92 -18.86
CA SER A 21 -12.09 -6.14 -19.76
C SER A 21 -10.91 -5.18 -19.53
N TYR A 22 -11.18 -3.92 -19.26
CA TYR A 22 -10.18 -2.89 -19.07
C TYR A 22 -9.36 -3.04 -17.77
N TYR A 23 -9.89 -3.71 -16.72
CA TYR A 23 -9.10 -3.99 -15.51
C TYR A 23 -8.08 -5.10 -15.66
N ARG A 24 -8.28 -5.97 -16.64
CA ARG A 24 -7.30 -7.01 -16.98
C ARG A 24 -5.98 -6.38 -17.44
N TYR A 25 -6.09 -5.24 -18.13
CA TYR A 25 -4.92 -4.47 -18.55
C TYR A 25 -4.14 -3.93 -17.35
N PHE A 26 -4.80 -3.39 -16.34
CA PHE A 26 -4.20 -2.85 -15.14
C PHE A 26 -3.33 -3.84 -14.36
N LEU A 27 -3.83 -5.03 -14.14
CA LEU A 27 -3.10 -6.06 -13.39
C LEU A 27 -1.87 -6.58 -14.11
N GLN A 28 -1.69 -6.21 -15.38
CA GLN A 28 -0.54 -6.60 -16.19
C GLN A 28 0.43 -5.47 -16.49
N ASN A 29 0.01 -4.22 -16.34
CA ASN A 29 0.82 -3.02 -16.57
C ASN A 29 0.68 -2.06 -15.39
N PRO A 30 1.12 -2.47 -14.19
CA PRO A 30 0.94 -1.68 -12.96
C PRO A 30 1.69 -0.35 -12.97
N ASN A 31 2.69 -0.20 -13.85
CA ASN A 31 3.52 1.01 -13.95
C ASN A 31 2.93 2.10 -14.88
N THR A 32 1.72 1.92 -15.39
CA THR A 32 1.06 3.03 -16.08
C THR A 32 0.57 4.03 -15.05
N ASP A 33 1.02 5.27 -15.14
CA ASP A 33 0.56 6.45 -14.39
C ASP A 33 -0.93 6.70 -14.70
N THR A 34 -1.78 5.88 -14.14
CA THR A 34 -3.22 6.00 -14.36
C THR A 34 -3.84 6.64 -13.15
N ASP A 35 -4.51 7.71 -13.44
CA ASP A 35 -5.37 8.44 -12.52
C ASP A 35 -6.29 7.46 -11.76
N ASN A 36 -6.44 7.65 -10.45
CA ASN A 36 -7.32 6.89 -9.55
C ASN A 36 -8.81 6.88 -9.99
N SER A 37 -9.14 7.61 -11.07
CA SER A 37 -10.48 7.73 -11.64
C SER A 37 -10.98 6.48 -12.38
N LEU A 38 -10.16 5.46 -12.56
CA LEU A 38 -10.46 4.29 -13.40
C LEU A 38 -11.17 3.14 -12.69
N THR A 39 -11.49 3.26 -11.40
CA THR A 39 -12.37 2.29 -10.76
C THR A 39 -13.84 2.65 -11.02
N PRO A 40 -14.65 1.79 -11.64
CA PRO A 40 -16.10 2.04 -11.80
C PRO A 40 -16.86 1.93 -10.47
N MET A 41 -16.17 1.60 -9.40
CA MET A 41 -16.71 1.55 -8.05
C MET A 41 -16.48 2.89 -7.39
N THR A 42 -17.55 3.60 -7.03
CA THR A 42 -17.48 4.97 -6.49
C THR A 42 -16.69 5.09 -5.18
N ASP A 43 -16.56 3.99 -4.42
CA ASP A 43 -15.94 3.97 -3.10
C ASP A 43 -14.62 3.19 -3.04
N VAL A 44 -14.18 2.62 -4.19
CA VAL A 44 -12.94 1.84 -4.28
C VAL A 44 -11.90 2.59 -5.08
N ASN A 45 -10.74 2.78 -4.51
CA ASN A 45 -9.57 3.36 -5.17
C ASN A 45 -8.43 2.35 -5.25
N LEU A 46 -7.67 2.41 -6.35
CA LEU A 46 -6.40 1.70 -6.49
C LEU A 46 -5.27 2.73 -6.37
N TYR A 47 -4.32 2.44 -5.51
CA TYR A 47 -3.11 3.23 -5.35
C TYR A 47 -1.91 2.38 -5.77
N PHE A 48 -1.14 2.88 -6.71
CA PHE A 48 0.05 2.22 -7.21
C PHE A 48 1.29 2.88 -6.62
N GLY A 49 2.05 2.12 -5.86
CA GLY A 49 3.41 2.48 -5.47
C GLY A 49 4.43 1.90 -6.44
N ALA A 50 5.71 2.08 -6.17
CA ALA A 50 6.78 1.54 -7.02
C ALA A 50 6.74 0.00 -7.12
N THR A 51 6.42 -0.69 -6.03
CA THR A 51 6.47 -2.17 -5.95
C THR A 51 5.14 -2.80 -5.56
N ARG A 52 4.17 -2.02 -5.08
CA ARG A 52 2.93 -2.52 -4.49
C ARG A 52 1.71 -1.77 -5.00
N CYS A 53 0.58 -2.47 -5.01
CA CYS A 53 -0.73 -1.89 -5.21
C CYS A 53 -1.53 -2.00 -3.91
N ALA A 54 -2.25 -0.93 -3.56
CA ALA A 54 -3.21 -0.91 -2.48
C ALA A 54 -4.63 -0.74 -3.02
N ILE A 55 -5.54 -1.59 -2.58
CA ILE A 55 -6.97 -1.49 -2.85
C ILE A 55 -7.62 -0.89 -1.60
N VAL A 56 -8.20 0.29 -1.75
CA VAL A 56 -8.84 1.03 -0.66
C VAL A 56 -10.33 1.15 -0.94
N ASP A 57 -11.15 0.44 -0.17
CA ASP A 57 -12.58 0.72 -0.08
C ASP A 57 -12.80 1.72 1.05
N ARG A 58 -13.30 2.92 0.71
CA ARG A 58 -13.53 4.00 1.68
C ARG A 58 -14.58 3.67 2.73
N THR A 59 -15.43 2.69 2.46
CA THR A 59 -16.49 2.25 3.38
C THR A 59 -16.01 1.14 4.32
N TYR A 60 -14.82 0.58 4.09
CA TYR A 60 -14.28 -0.55 4.82
C TYR A 60 -13.08 -0.16 5.70
N PRO A 61 -12.97 -0.70 6.93
CA PRO A 61 -11.94 -0.29 7.90
C PRO A 61 -10.56 -0.87 7.66
N TYR A 62 -10.37 -1.61 6.57
CA TYR A 62 -9.11 -2.23 6.18
C TYR A 62 -8.75 -1.85 4.75
N VAL A 63 -7.50 -2.06 4.39
CA VAL A 63 -6.94 -1.91 3.04
C VAL A 63 -6.31 -3.24 2.67
N ALA A 64 -6.44 -3.67 1.41
CA ALA A 64 -5.65 -4.80 0.91
C ALA A 64 -4.47 -4.29 0.08
N LYS A 65 -3.28 -4.83 0.34
CA LYS A 65 -2.10 -4.60 -0.51
C LYS A 65 -1.63 -5.92 -1.14
N PHE A 66 -0.99 -5.80 -2.29
CA PHE A 66 -0.27 -6.88 -2.95
C PHE A 66 0.90 -6.33 -3.75
N THR A 67 1.90 -7.16 -3.97
CA THR A 67 3.09 -6.81 -4.73
C THR A 67 2.82 -6.90 -6.22
N ILE A 68 3.24 -5.90 -7.00
CA ILE A 68 3.07 -5.78 -8.45
C ILE A 68 4.36 -6.11 -9.20
N GLU A 69 5.49 -5.68 -8.70
CA GLU A 69 6.80 -6.06 -9.20
C GLU A 69 7.51 -6.93 -8.17
N GLN A 70 8.00 -8.06 -8.61
CA GLN A 70 9.04 -8.77 -7.88
C GLN A 70 10.35 -8.08 -8.24
N ASP A 71 10.77 -7.17 -7.40
CA ASP A 71 12.12 -6.66 -7.43
C ASP A 71 13.11 -7.85 -7.27
N GLU A 72 14.39 -7.66 -7.55
CA GLU A 72 15.42 -8.71 -7.38
C GLU A 72 15.51 -9.24 -5.93
N SER A 73 14.76 -8.64 -5.01
CA SER A 73 14.61 -9.10 -3.63
C SER A 73 13.91 -10.47 -3.55
N PRO A 74 14.53 -11.46 -2.91
CA PRO A 74 13.94 -12.79 -2.75
C PRO A 74 12.71 -12.81 -1.83
N VAL A 75 12.39 -11.71 -1.15
CA VAL A 75 11.28 -11.59 -0.19
C VAL A 75 10.28 -10.57 -0.69
N ASP A 76 9.00 -10.97 -0.76
CA ASP A 76 7.89 -10.09 -1.08
C ASP A 76 7.84 -8.88 -0.11
N PRO A 77 7.74 -7.62 -0.60
CA PRO A 77 7.66 -6.43 0.24
C PRO A 77 6.53 -6.48 1.28
N CYS A 78 5.37 -7.05 0.94
CA CYS A 78 4.26 -7.19 1.89
C CYS A 78 4.56 -8.24 2.97
N GLU A 79 5.25 -9.35 2.62
CA GLU A 79 5.72 -10.33 3.61
C GLU A 79 6.77 -9.72 4.55
N ARG A 80 7.59 -8.81 4.05
CA ARG A 80 8.56 -8.07 4.86
C ARG A 80 7.86 -7.18 5.87
N GLU A 81 6.82 -6.43 5.44
CA GLU A 81 6.01 -5.62 6.36
C GLU A 81 5.33 -6.46 7.45
N GLU A 82 4.70 -7.58 7.07
CA GLU A 82 4.08 -8.46 8.05
C GLU A 82 5.11 -8.96 9.08
N ARG A 83 6.29 -9.37 8.62
CA ARG A 83 7.36 -9.81 9.50
C ARG A 83 7.83 -8.71 10.45
N SER A 84 8.04 -7.49 9.93
CA SER A 84 8.45 -6.35 10.76
C SER A 84 7.34 -5.98 11.76
N TYR A 85 6.06 -6.05 11.36
CA TYR A 85 4.95 -5.88 12.31
C TYR A 85 4.96 -6.93 13.43
N LEU A 86 5.13 -8.21 13.08
CA LEU A 86 5.23 -9.28 14.08
C LEU A 86 6.44 -9.11 15.01
N ASN A 87 7.54 -8.55 14.52
CA ASN A 87 8.69 -8.20 15.36
C ASN A 87 8.41 -6.98 16.24
N ALA A 88 7.68 -5.98 15.75
CA ALA A 88 7.20 -4.85 16.55
C ALA A 88 6.28 -5.31 17.70
N VAL A 89 5.39 -6.28 17.45
CA VAL A 89 4.56 -6.91 18.50
C VAL A 89 5.42 -7.55 19.59
N LYS A 90 6.46 -8.32 19.21
CA LYS A 90 7.40 -8.93 20.16
C LYS A 90 8.16 -7.89 20.98
N ALA A 91 8.57 -6.79 20.33
CA ALA A 91 9.23 -5.65 20.96
C ALA A 91 8.26 -4.74 21.76
N LYS A 92 6.97 -4.98 21.71
CA LYS A 92 5.91 -4.16 22.32
C LYS A 92 5.86 -2.72 21.76
N LEU A 93 6.16 -2.59 20.48
CA LEU A 93 6.13 -1.35 19.71
C LEU A 93 4.98 -1.31 18.67
N ASP A 94 4.14 -2.34 18.65
CA ASP A 94 3.01 -2.51 17.71
C ASP A 94 2.07 -1.29 17.67
N TYR A 95 1.97 -0.54 18.77
CA TYR A 95 1.16 0.68 18.83
C TYR A 95 1.70 1.85 17.96
N LEU A 96 2.88 1.72 17.39
CA LEU A 96 3.53 2.68 16.47
C LEU A 96 3.51 2.21 15.00
N PHE A 97 2.97 1.02 14.73
CA PHE A 97 2.92 0.42 13.41
C PHE A 97 1.48 0.09 13.01
N CYS A 98 1.15 0.28 11.75
CA CYS A 98 -0.12 -0.18 11.23
C CYS A 98 -0.16 -1.72 11.25
N GLU A 99 -1.22 -2.29 11.81
CA GLU A 99 -1.43 -3.73 11.82
C GLU A 99 -1.43 -4.28 10.40
N CYS A 100 -0.61 -5.31 10.16
CA CYS A 100 -0.49 -6.01 8.90
C CYS A 100 -0.66 -7.51 9.12
N GLU A 101 -1.43 -8.18 8.26
CA GLU A 101 -1.68 -9.62 8.33
C GLU A 101 -1.87 -10.22 6.95
N PHE A 102 -1.23 -11.36 6.69
CA PHE A 102 -1.49 -12.15 5.49
C PHE A 102 -2.94 -12.64 5.46
N LEU A 103 -3.69 -12.27 4.43
CA LEU A 103 -5.08 -12.63 4.27
C LEU A 103 -5.28 -13.96 3.55
N GLY A 104 -4.41 -14.26 2.59
CA GLY A 104 -4.51 -15.42 1.72
C GLY A 104 -4.05 -15.15 0.32
N VAL A 105 -4.11 -16.15 -0.54
CA VAL A 105 -3.76 -16.00 -1.96
C VAL A 105 -5.03 -15.90 -2.78
N TYR A 106 -5.22 -14.75 -3.45
CA TYR A 106 -6.23 -14.61 -4.47
C TYR A 106 -5.75 -15.32 -5.74
N GLU A 107 -6.56 -16.22 -6.26
CA GLU A 107 -6.27 -16.91 -7.51
C GLU A 107 -7.49 -16.88 -8.41
N LYS A 108 -7.33 -16.41 -9.63
CA LYS A 108 -8.38 -16.43 -10.65
C LYS A 108 -7.83 -16.76 -12.01
N ARG A 109 -8.51 -17.66 -12.70
CA ARG A 109 -8.26 -17.99 -14.09
C ARG A 109 -9.27 -17.28 -14.97
N PHE A 110 -8.80 -16.58 -15.99
CA PHE A 110 -9.66 -15.86 -16.91
C PHE A 110 -9.08 -15.82 -18.32
N MET A 111 -9.94 -15.49 -19.30
CA MET A 111 -9.51 -15.33 -20.69
C MET A 111 -8.79 -13.99 -20.84
N TRP A 112 -7.54 -14.06 -21.27
CA TRP A 112 -6.75 -12.92 -21.65
C TRP A 112 -6.84 -12.66 -23.15
N TYR A 113 -6.94 -11.40 -23.49
CA TYR A 113 -6.86 -10.93 -24.86
C TYR A 113 -5.56 -10.17 -25.01
N ALA A 114 -4.73 -10.52 -26.00
CA ALA A 114 -3.47 -9.82 -26.24
C ALA A 114 -3.78 -8.41 -26.78
N ALA A 115 -3.89 -7.46 -25.86
CA ALA A 115 -4.11 -6.06 -26.18
C ALA A 115 -2.80 -5.29 -26.42
N TYR A 116 -1.81 -5.97 -26.99
CA TYR A 116 -0.46 -5.42 -27.22
C TYR A 116 -0.48 -4.09 -27.98
N ASP A 117 -1.44 -3.92 -28.90
CA ASP A 117 -1.54 -2.70 -29.68
C ASP A 117 -2.24 -1.53 -28.92
N ILE A 118 -2.94 -1.79 -27.84
CA ILE A 118 -3.61 -0.76 -27.04
C ILE A 118 -2.57 0.05 -26.25
N ASP A 119 -1.55 -0.61 -25.71
CA ASP A 119 -0.47 -0.01 -24.94
C ASP A 119 0.34 1.02 -25.74
N HIS A 120 0.49 0.78 -27.05
CA HIS A 120 1.26 1.66 -27.94
C HIS A 120 0.50 2.89 -28.43
N GLN A 121 -0.78 3.02 -28.13
CA GLN A 121 -1.62 4.09 -28.65
C GLN A 121 -1.94 5.19 -27.60
N GLY A 122 -1.42 5.07 -26.37
CA GLY A 122 -1.51 6.13 -25.35
C GLY A 122 -2.97 6.49 -24.97
N ILE A 123 -3.80 5.48 -24.77
CA ILE A 123 -5.21 5.71 -24.39
C ILE A 123 -5.23 6.17 -22.94
N GLU A 124 -5.37 7.48 -22.74
CA GLU A 124 -5.40 8.09 -21.41
C GLU A 124 -6.82 8.25 -20.85
N VAL A 125 -7.87 8.16 -21.68
CA VAL A 125 -9.25 8.38 -21.26
C VAL A 125 -10.20 7.37 -21.90
N TRP A 126 -11.04 6.76 -21.09
CA TRP A 126 -11.98 5.72 -21.48
C TRP A 126 -13.38 6.30 -21.69
N ASP A 127 -13.67 6.80 -22.86
CA ASP A 127 -15.05 7.09 -23.24
C ASP A 127 -15.76 5.88 -23.88
N ASP A 128 -17.03 6.00 -24.17
CA ASP A 128 -17.84 4.91 -24.76
C ASP A 128 -17.29 4.45 -26.13
N ALA A 129 -16.64 5.33 -26.89
CA ALA A 129 -16.06 5.02 -28.19
C ALA A 129 -14.80 4.15 -28.02
N GLU A 130 -13.96 4.47 -27.04
CA GLU A 130 -12.76 3.72 -26.70
C GLU A 130 -13.10 2.34 -26.14
N LEU A 131 -14.11 2.24 -25.29
CA LEU A 131 -14.62 0.95 -24.81
C LEU A 131 -15.18 0.07 -25.91
N ASN A 132 -15.84 0.64 -26.91
CA ASN A 132 -16.34 -0.09 -28.06
C ASN A 132 -15.17 -0.55 -28.95
N TRP A 133 -14.20 0.30 -29.20
CA TRP A 133 -13.00 -0.05 -29.94
C TRP A 133 -12.19 -1.16 -29.25
N MET A 134 -12.05 -1.11 -27.92
CA MET A 134 -11.43 -2.20 -27.16
C MET A 134 -12.17 -3.52 -27.31
N ARG A 135 -13.50 -3.51 -27.33
CA ARG A 135 -14.28 -4.74 -27.57
C ARG A 135 -14.07 -5.30 -28.96
N GLU A 136 -13.90 -4.44 -29.97
CA GLU A 136 -13.55 -4.86 -31.33
C GLU A 136 -12.13 -5.45 -31.38
N ILE A 137 -11.15 -4.86 -30.70
CA ILE A 137 -9.81 -5.42 -30.57
C ILE A 137 -9.85 -6.75 -29.82
N GLU A 138 -10.58 -6.86 -28.71
CA GLU A 138 -10.76 -8.11 -27.98
C GLU A 138 -11.32 -9.22 -28.88
N ALA A 139 -12.23 -8.89 -29.79
CA ALA A 139 -12.79 -9.84 -30.74
C ALA A 139 -11.80 -10.30 -31.80
N SER A 140 -10.81 -9.46 -32.14
CA SER A 140 -9.81 -9.74 -33.19
C SER A 140 -8.48 -10.33 -32.67
N CYS A 141 -8.21 -10.15 -31.37
CA CYS A 141 -6.94 -10.58 -30.77
C CYS A 141 -6.87 -12.07 -30.44
N SER A 142 -5.64 -12.59 -30.34
CA SER A 142 -5.43 -13.95 -29.86
C SER A 142 -5.81 -14.09 -28.39
N LYS A 143 -6.62 -15.11 -28.10
CA LYS A 143 -7.15 -15.40 -26.77
C LYS A 143 -6.31 -16.47 -26.09
N ARG A 144 -5.95 -16.26 -24.81
CA ARG A 144 -5.31 -17.28 -23.99
C ARG A 144 -5.87 -17.27 -22.58
N MET A 145 -5.93 -18.45 -21.97
CA MET A 145 -6.23 -18.54 -20.54
C MET A 145 -4.98 -18.18 -19.74
N ILE A 146 -5.11 -17.24 -18.83
CA ILE A 146 -4.07 -16.92 -17.86
C ILE A 146 -4.61 -17.13 -16.43
N THR A 147 -3.70 -17.32 -15.50
CA THR A 147 -3.99 -17.37 -14.08
C THR A 147 -3.28 -16.20 -13.40
N VAL A 148 -4.05 -15.35 -12.72
CA VAL A 148 -3.52 -14.35 -11.80
C VAL A 148 -3.47 -14.98 -10.41
N ARG A 149 -2.36 -14.78 -9.74
CA ARG A 149 -2.15 -15.23 -8.37
C ARG A 149 -1.51 -14.11 -7.56
N LEU A 150 -2.26 -13.59 -6.58
CA LEU A 150 -1.87 -12.43 -5.77
C LEU A 150 -1.92 -12.79 -4.29
N PRO A 151 -0.79 -12.86 -3.58
CA PRO A 151 -0.78 -12.85 -2.12
C PRO A 151 -1.37 -11.51 -1.64
N LEU A 152 -2.46 -11.58 -0.87
CA LEU A 152 -3.11 -10.39 -0.31
C LEU A 152 -2.75 -10.24 1.15
N PHE A 153 -2.43 -9.00 1.54
CA PHE A 153 -2.17 -8.59 2.91
C PHE A 153 -3.16 -7.52 3.32
N GLY A 154 -3.71 -7.64 4.53
CA GLY A 154 -4.67 -6.71 5.10
C GLY A 154 -3.98 -5.75 6.06
N TYR A 155 -4.36 -4.47 5.96
CA TYR A 155 -3.87 -3.39 6.81
C TYR A 155 -5.05 -2.66 7.42
N ARG A 156 -4.90 -2.15 8.63
CA ARG A 156 -5.86 -1.17 9.16
C ARG A 156 -5.84 0.06 8.27
N ARG A 157 -7.03 0.57 7.89
CA ARG A 157 -7.09 1.81 7.13
C ARG A 157 -6.64 2.96 8.03
N ALA A 158 -5.67 3.72 7.56
CA ALA A 158 -5.23 4.94 8.19
C ALA A 158 -5.89 6.16 7.53
N ASP A 159 -6.20 7.17 8.33
CA ASP A 159 -6.51 8.50 7.82
C ASP A 159 -5.22 9.22 7.44
N GLU A 160 -5.29 10.06 6.40
CA GLU A 160 -4.12 10.79 5.91
C GLU A 160 -3.49 11.65 7.01
N PHE A 161 -2.17 11.67 7.00
CA PHE A 161 -1.41 12.57 7.83
C PHE A 161 -1.36 13.95 7.15
N GLU A 162 -2.03 14.93 7.75
CA GLU A 162 -1.91 16.32 7.35
C GLU A 162 -1.03 17.07 8.36
N PHE A 163 0.04 17.67 7.86
CA PHE A 163 0.87 18.55 8.67
C PHE A 163 0.13 19.88 8.91
N THR A 164 -0.28 20.13 10.14
CA THR A 164 -0.83 21.41 10.53
C THR A 164 0.27 22.34 11.05
N ILE A 165 0.44 23.50 10.42
CA ILE A 165 1.43 24.55 10.79
C ILE A 165 1.29 25.02 12.27
N GLY A 166 0.23 24.62 12.96
CA GLY A 166 -0.03 24.93 14.36
C GLY A 166 0.81 24.17 15.39
N ASP A 167 1.32 22.99 15.04
CA ASP A 167 2.12 22.15 15.92
C ASP A 167 3.60 22.53 15.87
N ARG A 168 3.93 23.65 16.52
CA ARG A 168 5.32 24.10 16.63
C ARG A 168 6.11 23.16 17.52
N PHE A 169 7.19 22.62 16.99
CA PHE A 169 8.20 21.92 17.76
C PHE A 169 9.01 22.93 18.59
N THR A 170 9.37 22.55 19.81
CA THR A 170 10.36 23.31 20.57
C THR A 170 11.76 22.94 20.10
N GLU A 171 12.71 23.88 20.22
CA GLU A 171 14.12 23.63 19.89
C GLU A 171 14.65 22.39 20.65
N LYS A 172 14.27 22.24 21.92
CA LYS A 172 14.68 21.10 22.72
C LYS A 172 14.18 19.76 22.18
N GLU A 173 12.91 19.69 21.70
CA GLU A 173 12.37 18.45 21.09
C GLU A 173 13.11 18.09 19.81
N VAL A 174 13.40 19.10 18.98
CA VAL A 174 14.17 18.90 17.75
C VAL A 174 15.59 18.45 18.05
N GLU A 175 16.26 19.03 19.05
CA GLU A 175 17.59 18.60 19.49
C GLU A 175 17.60 17.14 19.98
N ILE A 176 16.61 16.75 20.80
CA ILE A 176 16.48 15.35 21.26
C ILE A 176 16.30 14.42 20.06
N CYS A 177 15.39 14.73 19.13
CA CYS A 177 15.19 13.91 17.95
C CYS A 177 16.48 13.77 17.12
N HIS A 178 17.13 14.88 16.79
CA HIS A 178 18.35 14.85 15.98
C HIS A 178 19.51 14.09 16.66
N SER A 179 19.56 14.08 17.99
CA SER A 179 20.60 13.34 18.74
C SER A 179 20.50 11.83 18.58
N LYS A 180 19.36 11.31 18.08
CA LYS A 180 19.15 9.86 17.93
C LYS A 180 19.77 9.30 16.64
N HIS A 181 20.10 10.16 15.65
CA HIS A 181 20.73 9.76 14.37
C HIS A 181 20.01 8.59 13.68
N SER A 182 18.68 8.65 13.61
CA SER A 182 17.81 7.60 13.07
C SER A 182 17.00 8.12 11.88
N PRO A 183 16.67 7.27 10.89
CA PRO A 183 15.75 7.60 9.82
C PRO A 183 14.42 8.21 10.31
N VAL A 184 13.92 7.74 11.45
CA VAL A 184 12.70 8.27 12.11
C VAL A 184 12.83 9.77 12.43
N THR A 185 14.01 10.21 12.82
CA THR A 185 14.22 11.56 13.33
C THR A 185 14.89 12.48 12.31
N GLU A 186 15.65 11.94 11.37
CA GLU A 186 16.31 12.72 10.33
C GLU A 186 15.37 13.12 9.21
N ARG A 187 14.48 12.21 8.77
CA ARG A 187 13.54 12.45 7.66
C ARG A 187 12.16 12.91 8.12
N MET A 188 11.72 12.45 9.30
CA MET A 188 10.38 12.74 9.85
C MET A 188 10.44 13.14 11.33
N CYS A 189 11.05 14.29 11.59
CA CYS A 189 11.11 14.83 12.97
C CYS A 189 9.72 14.91 13.64
N TYR A 190 8.64 15.08 12.86
CA TYR A 190 7.28 15.11 13.38
C TYR A 190 6.89 13.80 14.07
N LEU A 191 7.15 12.63 13.45
CA LEU A 191 6.89 11.34 14.08
C LEU A 191 7.74 11.20 15.35
N GLY A 192 9.02 11.56 15.30
CA GLY A 192 9.89 11.53 16.47
C GLY A 192 9.37 12.41 17.61
N VAL A 193 8.97 13.64 17.33
CA VAL A 193 8.40 14.55 18.34
C VAL A 193 7.06 14.04 18.85
N TYR A 194 6.20 13.48 18.01
CA TYR A 194 4.94 12.87 18.43
C TYR A 194 5.20 11.73 19.43
N VAL A 195 6.11 10.81 19.10
CA VAL A 195 6.47 9.69 20.00
C VAL A 195 7.05 10.21 21.31
N LEU A 196 7.96 11.19 21.26
CA LEU A 196 8.55 11.82 22.43
C LEU A 196 7.48 12.43 23.37
N ARG A 197 6.50 13.15 22.81
CA ARG A 197 5.43 13.79 23.57
C ARG A 197 4.44 12.80 24.17
N GLN A 198 4.07 11.76 23.43
CA GLN A 198 3.03 10.82 23.82
C GLN A 198 3.55 9.70 24.72
N TYR A 199 4.78 9.25 24.48
CA TYR A 199 5.30 8.02 25.07
C TYR A 199 6.65 8.21 25.79
N GLY A 200 7.29 9.37 25.65
CA GLY A 200 8.56 9.69 26.29
C GLY A 200 9.81 9.30 25.47
N GLU A 201 10.96 9.68 25.99
CA GLU A 201 12.25 9.52 25.31
C GLU A 201 12.65 8.05 25.16
N ASP A 202 12.37 7.21 26.16
CA ASP A 202 12.67 5.77 26.12
C ASP A 202 11.93 5.08 24.94
N ALA A 203 10.69 5.47 24.68
CA ALA A 203 9.90 4.94 23.56
C ALA A 203 10.46 5.41 22.20
N LEU A 204 10.94 6.65 22.14
CA LEU A 204 11.60 7.17 20.95
C LEU A 204 12.91 6.40 20.67
N ASP A 205 13.73 6.15 21.71
CA ASP A 205 14.95 5.37 21.59
C ASP A 205 14.70 3.95 21.09
N GLN A 206 13.67 3.30 21.66
CA GLN A 206 13.25 1.97 21.23
C GLN A 206 12.78 1.95 19.76
N LEU A 207 11.97 2.93 19.35
CA LEU A 207 11.53 3.03 17.96
C LEU A 207 12.71 3.25 17.01
N CYS A 208 13.63 4.16 17.34
CA CYS A 208 14.82 4.43 16.53
C CYS A 208 15.69 3.20 16.38
N SER A 209 15.94 2.48 17.47
CA SER A 209 16.74 1.24 17.45
C SER A 209 16.03 0.17 16.61
N PHE A 210 14.74 -0.02 16.81
CA PHE A 210 13.93 -0.99 16.07
C PHE A 210 13.94 -0.71 14.56
N CYS A 211 13.74 0.55 14.15
CA CYS A 211 13.77 0.90 12.73
C CYS A 211 15.13 0.67 12.09
N MET A 212 16.23 0.88 12.83
CA MET A 212 17.59 0.55 12.35
C MET A 212 17.81 -0.97 12.24
N GLU A 213 17.33 -1.76 13.21
CA GLU A 213 17.48 -3.22 13.22
C GLU A 213 16.66 -3.90 12.10
N GLU A 214 15.45 -3.40 11.81
CA GLU A 214 14.57 -3.92 10.78
C GLU A 214 14.79 -3.27 9.41
N ASP A 215 15.77 -2.36 9.28
CA ASP A 215 16.09 -1.61 8.06
C ASP A 215 14.89 -0.80 7.52
N ILE A 216 14.10 -0.23 8.44
CA ILE A 216 13.00 0.66 8.12
C ILE A 216 13.55 2.07 7.92
N ASN A 217 13.78 2.46 6.67
CA ASN A 217 14.49 3.70 6.31
C ASN A 217 13.66 4.67 5.44
N ASP A 218 12.56 4.21 4.83
CA ASP A 218 11.70 5.03 3.98
C ASP A 218 10.58 5.68 4.80
N ILE A 219 10.95 6.55 5.74
CA ILE A 219 10.02 7.23 6.64
C ILE A 219 9.77 8.65 6.14
N HIS A 220 8.59 8.87 5.56
CA HIS A 220 8.13 10.19 5.09
C HIS A 220 6.63 10.38 5.33
N GLY A 221 6.09 11.58 5.03
CA GLY A 221 4.70 11.92 5.34
C GLY A 221 3.66 11.00 4.70
N GLY A 222 3.94 10.42 3.53
CA GLY A 222 3.08 9.43 2.87
C GLY A 222 3.10 8.04 3.51
N ASN A 223 4.09 7.76 4.37
CA ASN A 223 4.27 6.47 5.04
C ASN A 223 3.86 6.50 6.51
N ILE A 224 3.18 7.56 6.94
CA ILE A 224 2.55 7.67 8.27
C ILE A 224 1.09 8.07 8.12
N GLY A 225 0.28 7.70 9.10
CA GLY A 225 -1.14 8.01 9.12
C GLY A 225 -1.78 7.81 10.47
N TRP A 226 -3.03 8.22 10.61
CA TRP A 226 -3.79 8.10 11.84
C TRP A 226 -4.63 6.84 11.84
N VAL A 227 -4.39 5.93 12.80
CA VAL A 227 -5.22 4.75 13.05
C VAL A 227 -5.78 4.84 14.47
N ASP A 228 -7.11 4.88 14.61
CA ASP A 228 -7.80 4.99 15.88
C ASP A 228 -7.26 6.15 16.79
N GLY A 229 -6.93 7.29 16.16
CA GLY A 229 -6.39 8.48 16.82
C GLY A 229 -4.92 8.40 17.24
N LYS A 230 -4.19 7.38 16.81
CA LYS A 230 -2.74 7.23 17.00
C LYS A 230 -2.02 7.42 15.70
N LEU A 231 -0.91 8.15 15.71
CA LEU A 231 -0.01 8.26 14.57
C LEU A 231 0.85 7.00 14.48
N VAL A 232 0.81 6.33 13.34
CA VAL A 232 1.52 5.07 13.09
C VAL A 232 2.24 5.09 11.74
N LEU A 233 3.25 4.25 11.61
CA LEU A 233 3.84 3.90 10.31
C LEU A 233 2.88 2.99 9.55
N ILE A 234 2.58 3.32 8.28
CA ILE A 234 1.61 2.61 7.42
C ILE A 234 2.26 1.92 6.22
N ASP A 235 3.48 2.30 5.89
CA ASP A 235 4.31 1.71 4.84
C ASP A 235 5.76 1.67 5.35
N TYR A 236 6.24 0.50 5.71
CA TYR A 236 7.52 0.35 6.42
C TYR A 236 8.39 -0.81 5.90
N ALA A 237 8.10 -1.35 4.70
CA ALA A 237 8.93 -2.41 4.10
C ALA A 237 10.33 -1.92 3.71
N GLY A 238 10.50 -0.61 3.51
CA GLY A 238 11.74 -0.02 3.01
C GLY A 238 11.99 -0.34 1.52
N TYR A 239 12.89 0.45 0.91
CA TYR A 239 13.48 0.11 -0.38
C TYR A 239 14.89 -0.47 -0.10
N ASN A 240 15.12 -1.71 -0.44
CA ASN A 240 16.43 -2.35 -0.50
C ASN A 240 16.69 -2.85 -1.88
#